data_5f9c1eab89718cdd0f1e2394ad0a8287
#
_entry.id   5f9c1eab89718cdd0f1e2394ad0a8287
#
_cell.length_a   1.000
_cell.length_b   1.000
_cell.length_c   1.000
_cell.angle_alpha   90.00
_cell.angle_beta   90.00
_cell.angle_gamma   90.00
#
_symmetry.space_group_name_H-M   'P 1'
#
loop_
_entity.id
_entity.type
_entity.pdbx_description
1 polymer ?
#
loop_
_entity_poly.entity_id
_entity_poly.type
_entity_poly.pdbx_seq_one_letter_code
_entity_poly.pdbx_strand_id
1 'polypeptide(L)'
;MPSLNTFGAILSHAIGLESRLNDYYTRAGEADRAKAADKRRRKLERVRRENVVEITLEPIEGLDATNYVFDFDDSSASGQVAVEQLAAQFYQDVAPKINVRTAQRALERCGKEHARLAV
;
A
#
# COMPACT_ATOMS: atom_id res chain seq x y z
N MET A 1 10.97 -6.21 -12.20
CA MET A 1 10.85 -6.12 -10.72
C MET A 1 10.25 -4.79 -10.33
N PRO A 2 9.22 -4.78 -9.47
CA PRO A 2 8.74 -3.50 -8.96
C PRO A 2 9.82 -2.83 -8.14
N SER A 3 10.01 -1.55 -8.39
CA SER A 3 11.01 -0.73 -7.73
C SER A 3 10.31 0.30 -6.85
N LEU A 4 10.91 0.70 -5.74
CA LEU A 4 10.42 1.74 -4.86
C LEU A 4 11.28 3.00 -4.92
N ASN A 5 11.97 3.21 -6.03
CA ASN A 5 12.95 4.29 -6.15
C ASN A 5 12.39 5.58 -6.79
N THR A 6 11.12 5.64 -7.09
CA THR A 6 10.46 6.87 -7.56
C THR A 6 9.10 7.03 -6.90
N PHE A 7 8.59 8.26 -6.89
CA PHE A 7 7.25 8.58 -6.42
C PHE A 7 6.18 7.73 -7.14
N GLY A 8 6.24 7.72 -8.48
CA GLY A 8 5.29 6.93 -9.27
C GLY A 8 5.37 5.44 -8.98
N ALA A 9 6.57 4.91 -8.81
CA ALA A 9 6.78 3.49 -8.49
C ALA A 9 6.20 3.14 -7.12
N ILE A 10 6.37 4.00 -6.12
CA ILE A 10 5.79 3.80 -4.78
C ILE A 10 4.27 3.75 -4.86
N LEU A 11 3.65 4.71 -5.54
CA LEU A 11 2.19 4.73 -5.69
C LEU A 11 1.70 3.53 -6.48
N SER A 12 2.39 3.14 -7.55
CA SER A 12 2.01 1.94 -8.32
C SER A 12 2.11 0.68 -7.46
N HIS A 13 3.13 0.56 -6.62
CA HIS A 13 3.28 -0.57 -5.71
C HIS A 13 2.15 -0.60 -4.68
N ALA A 14 1.80 0.55 -4.11
CA ALA A 14 0.70 0.66 -3.15
C ALA A 14 -0.65 0.29 -3.79
N ILE A 15 -0.90 0.76 -5.01
CA ILE A 15 -2.11 0.41 -5.77
C ILE A 15 -2.17 -1.11 -6.00
N GLY A 16 -1.06 -1.70 -6.42
CA GLY A 16 -0.97 -3.15 -6.61
C GLY A 16 -1.20 -3.93 -5.31
N LEU A 17 -0.66 -3.44 -4.21
CA LEU A 17 -0.88 -4.04 -2.89
C LEU A 17 -2.36 -4.04 -2.52
N GLU A 18 -3.05 -2.90 -2.65
CA GLU A 18 -4.47 -2.83 -2.31
C GLU A 18 -5.32 -3.70 -3.22
N SER A 19 -4.97 -3.82 -4.50
CA SER A 19 -5.65 -4.72 -5.42
C SER A 19 -5.50 -6.18 -4.98
N ARG A 20 -4.30 -6.58 -4.55
CA ARG A 20 -4.04 -7.94 -4.06
C ARG A 20 -4.75 -8.20 -2.73
N LEU A 21 -4.85 -7.19 -1.87
CA LEU A 21 -5.60 -7.28 -0.61
C LEU A 21 -7.10 -7.45 -0.88
N ASN A 22 -7.64 -6.76 -1.89
CA ASN A 22 -9.03 -6.97 -2.29
C ASN A 22 -9.28 -8.42 -2.67
N ASP A 23 -8.41 -9.01 -3.48
CA ASP A 23 -8.52 -10.41 -3.89
C ASP A 23 -8.38 -11.35 -2.69
N TYR A 24 -7.41 -11.09 -1.84
CA TYR A 24 -7.12 -11.90 -0.65
C TYR A 24 -8.35 -11.94 0.29
N TYR A 25 -8.89 -10.77 0.62
CA TYR A 25 -10.05 -10.71 1.53
C TYR A 25 -11.33 -11.22 0.87
N THR A 26 -11.49 -11.07 -0.44
CA THR A 26 -12.61 -11.65 -1.17
C THR A 26 -12.59 -13.17 -1.03
N ARG A 27 -11.42 -13.80 -1.21
CA ARG A 27 -11.27 -15.25 -1.06
C ARG A 27 -11.45 -15.71 0.37
N ALA A 28 -11.08 -14.86 1.34
CA ALA A 28 -11.21 -15.16 2.76
C ALA A 28 -12.64 -14.98 3.29
N GLY A 29 -13.55 -14.46 2.47
CA GLY A 29 -14.91 -14.18 2.90
C GLY A 29 -15.07 -12.91 3.74
N GLU A 30 -14.08 -12.04 3.73
CA GLU A 30 -14.05 -10.79 4.50
C GLU A 30 -14.48 -9.62 3.59
N ALA A 31 -15.78 -9.56 3.31
CA ALA A 31 -16.33 -8.62 2.32
C ALA A 31 -16.05 -7.16 2.67
N ASP A 32 -16.15 -6.77 3.93
CA ASP A 32 -15.92 -5.39 4.35
C ASP A 32 -14.45 -4.98 4.16
N ARG A 33 -13.52 -5.89 4.47
CA ARG A 33 -12.10 -5.65 4.30
C ARG A 33 -11.70 -5.59 2.83
N ALA A 34 -12.31 -6.45 2.02
CA ALA A 34 -12.11 -6.42 0.56
C ALA A 34 -12.57 -5.08 -0.02
N LYS A 35 -13.73 -4.60 0.40
CA LYS A 35 -14.30 -3.34 -0.04
C LYS A 35 -13.43 -2.16 0.39
N ALA A 36 -12.92 -2.18 1.61
CA ALA A 36 -12.02 -1.15 2.12
C ALA A 36 -10.73 -1.08 1.31
N ALA A 37 -10.16 -2.24 0.95
CA ALA A 37 -8.96 -2.30 0.11
C ALA A 37 -9.23 -1.70 -1.28
N ASP A 38 -10.38 -2.01 -1.88
CA ASP A 38 -10.75 -1.44 -3.17
C ASP A 38 -10.90 0.09 -3.09
N LYS A 39 -11.46 0.59 -2.00
CA LYS A 39 -11.60 2.03 -1.77
C LYS A 39 -10.22 2.71 -1.65
N ARG A 40 -9.29 2.11 -0.92
CA ARG A 40 -7.92 2.63 -0.83
C ARG A 40 -7.24 2.64 -2.20
N ARG A 41 -7.39 1.56 -2.96
CA ARG A 41 -6.84 1.45 -4.32
C ARG A 41 -7.31 2.60 -5.20
N ARG A 42 -8.61 2.87 -5.23
CA ARG A 42 -9.20 3.94 -6.06
C ARG A 42 -8.67 5.31 -5.66
N LYS A 43 -8.52 5.54 -4.36
CA LYS A 43 -7.98 6.81 -3.87
C LYS A 43 -6.52 6.99 -4.27
N LEU A 44 -5.71 5.94 -4.15
CA LEU A 44 -4.31 5.99 -4.54
C LEU A 44 -4.15 6.18 -6.05
N GLU A 45 -5.01 5.56 -6.86
CA GLU A 45 -5.01 5.76 -8.30
C GLU A 45 -5.30 7.22 -8.66
N ARG A 46 -6.25 7.85 -7.97
CA ARG A 46 -6.54 9.28 -8.17
C ARG A 46 -5.35 10.15 -7.79
N VAL A 47 -4.76 9.88 -6.64
CA VAL A 47 -3.58 10.63 -6.16
C VAL A 47 -2.44 10.51 -7.16
N ARG A 48 -2.19 9.30 -7.67
CA ARG A 48 -1.13 9.09 -8.67
C ARG A 48 -1.42 9.88 -9.94
N ARG A 49 -2.63 9.79 -10.46
CA ARG A 49 -3.04 10.47 -11.69
C ARG A 49 -2.91 12.00 -11.56
N GLU A 50 -3.23 12.55 -10.38
CA GLU A 50 -3.25 14.00 -10.17
C GLU A 50 -1.89 14.58 -9.81
N ASN A 51 -0.95 13.78 -9.29
CA ASN A 51 0.27 14.29 -8.66
C ASN A 51 1.58 13.78 -9.27
N VAL A 52 1.57 12.69 -10.05
CA VAL A 52 2.81 12.13 -10.58
C VAL A 52 3.18 12.81 -11.89
N VAL A 53 4.37 13.43 -11.91
CA VAL A 53 5.01 13.98 -13.09
C VAL A 53 6.33 13.25 -13.24
N GLU A 54 6.37 12.25 -14.10
CA GLU A 54 7.45 11.26 -14.12
C GLU A 54 8.81 11.79 -14.56
N ILE A 55 8.84 12.84 -15.37
CA ILE A 55 10.09 13.35 -15.93
C ILE A 55 10.87 14.27 -14.98
N THR A 56 10.28 14.67 -13.85
CA THR A 56 10.90 15.62 -12.93
C THR A 56 11.20 15.05 -11.56
N LEU A 57 10.98 13.75 -11.36
CA LEU A 57 11.08 13.14 -10.04
C LEU A 57 12.52 12.80 -9.69
N GLU A 58 12.92 13.18 -8.47
CA GLU A 58 14.21 12.77 -7.93
C GLU A 58 14.14 11.31 -7.48
N PRO A 59 15.25 10.56 -7.58
CA PRO A 59 15.30 9.20 -7.07
C PRO A 59 15.05 9.16 -5.56
N ILE A 60 14.30 8.17 -5.10
CA ILE A 60 14.07 7.91 -3.68
C ILE A 60 14.93 6.72 -3.29
N GLU A 61 15.70 6.86 -2.23
CA GLU A 61 16.64 5.83 -1.77
C GLU A 61 16.20 5.24 -0.43
N GLY A 62 16.75 4.07 -0.12
CA GLY A 62 16.56 3.42 1.17
C GLY A 62 15.33 2.53 1.26
N LEU A 63 14.61 2.31 0.16
CA LEU A 63 13.43 1.44 0.13
C LEU A 63 13.69 0.24 -0.76
N ASP A 64 13.25 -0.93 -0.30
CA ASP A 64 13.41 -2.19 -1.03
C ASP A 64 12.13 -2.98 -0.98
N ALA A 65 11.52 -3.20 -2.16
CA ALA A 65 10.26 -3.95 -2.29
C ALA A 65 10.38 -5.38 -1.77
N THR A 66 11.57 -5.96 -1.75
CA THR A 66 11.78 -7.32 -1.24
C THR A 66 11.60 -7.43 0.27
N ASN A 67 11.57 -6.30 0.98
CA ASN A 67 11.28 -6.28 2.42
C ASN A 67 9.79 -6.48 2.72
N TYR A 68 8.93 -6.43 1.69
CA TYR A 68 7.47 -6.50 1.83
C TYR A 68 6.91 -7.69 1.07
N VAL A 69 7.24 -8.89 1.55
CA VAL A 69 6.78 -10.15 0.94
C VAL A 69 5.57 -10.65 1.74
N PHE A 70 4.42 -10.62 1.10
CA PHE A 70 3.15 -11.01 1.71
C PHE A 70 2.85 -12.48 1.48
N ASP A 71 2.35 -13.15 2.51
CA ASP A 71 1.80 -14.50 2.38
C ASP A 71 0.27 -14.41 2.22
N PHE A 72 -0.18 -14.37 0.97
CA PHE A 72 -1.60 -14.32 0.65
C PHE A 72 -2.27 -15.70 0.61
N ASP A 73 -1.53 -16.76 0.87
CA ASP A 73 -2.09 -18.12 0.94
C ASP A 73 -2.67 -18.43 2.32
N ASP A 74 -2.24 -17.70 3.36
CA ASP A 74 -2.73 -17.88 4.73
C ASP A 74 -3.84 -16.87 5.03
N SER A 75 -5.09 -17.30 4.92
CA SER A 75 -6.26 -16.47 5.21
C SER A 75 -6.83 -16.69 6.62
N SER A 76 -6.09 -17.38 7.50
CA SER A 76 -6.47 -17.53 8.91
C SER A 76 -6.45 -16.16 9.62
N ALA A 77 -7.03 -16.10 10.82
CA ALA A 77 -7.03 -14.88 11.62
C ALA A 77 -5.60 -14.35 11.84
N SER A 78 -4.66 -15.22 12.18
CA SER A 78 -3.27 -14.83 12.38
C SER A 78 -2.59 -14.42 11.06
N GLY A 79 -2.93 -15.07 9.96
CA GLY A 79 -2.43 -14.69 8.63
C GLY A 79 -2.90 -13.30 8.22
N GLN A 80 -4.16 -12.96 8.50
CA GLN A 80 -4.71 -11.64 8.24
C GLN A 80 -4.01 -10.57 9.08
N VAL A 81 -3.75 -10.83 10.34
CA VAL A 81 -2.99 -9.90 11.20
C VAL A 81 -1.59 -9.68 10.64
N ALA A 82 -0.90 -10.74 10.24
CA ALA A 82 0.45 -10.63 9.67
C ALA A 82 0.46 -9.79 8.38
N VAL A 83 -0.52 -10.00 7.51
CA VAL A 83 -0.67 -9.22 6.28
C VAL A 83 -0.88 -7.73 6.60
N GLU A 84 -1.74 -7.42 7.57
CA GLU A 84 -2.03 -6.05 7.96
C GLU A 84 -0.82 -5.37 8.63
N GLN A 85 -0.08 -6.10 9.46
CA GLN A 85 1.15 -5.57 10.06
C GLN A 85 2.18 -5.19 9.00
N LEU A 86 2.36 -6.04 7.99
CA LEU A 86 3.32 -5.79 6.93
C LEU A 86 2.85 -4.65 6.03
N ALA A 87 1.53 -4.56 5.75
CA ALA A 87 0.98 -3.44 4.99
C ALA A 87 1.18 -2.12 5.74
N ALA A 88 0.89 -2.09 7.04
CA ALA A 88 1.12 -0.89 7.86
C ALA A 88 2.60 -0.48 7.82
N GLN A 89 3.51 -1.45 7.92
CA GLN A 89 4.95 -1.18 7.87
C GLN A 89 5.37 -0.58 6.52
N PHE A 90 4.84 -1.13 5.43
CA PHE A 90 5.10 -0.59 4.09
C PHE A 90 4.74 0.91 4.02
N TYR A 91 3.53 1.27 4.43
CA TYR A 91 3.09 2.67 4.38
C TYR A 91 3.89 3.56 5.33
N GLN A 92 4.24 3.07 6.52
CA GLN A 92 5.08 3.81 7.46
C GLN A 92 6.46 4.11 6.88
N ASP A 93 7.01 3.17 6.11
CA ASP A 93 8.33 3.34 5.52
C ASP A 93 8.31 4.27 4.30
N VAL A 94 7.27 4.21 3.47
CA VAL A 94 7.26 4.96 2.21
C VAL A 94 6.71 6.37 2.36
N ALA A 95 5.73 6.61 3.25
CA ALA A 95 5.09 7.92 3.36
C ALA A 95 6.08 9.06 3.66
N PRO A 96 7.03 8.91 4.61
CA PRO A 96 7.99 9.98 4.88
C PRO A 96 8.92 10.32 3.70
N LYS A 97 9.06 9.41 2.74
CA LYS A 97 9.92 9.60 1.58
C LYS A 97 9.25 10.41 0.47
N ILE A 98 7.94 10.67 0.60
CA ILE A 98 7.16 11.37 -0.42
C ILE A 98 7.07 12.85 -0.07
N ASN A 99 7.53 13.72 -0.97
CA ASN A 99 7.53 15.17 -0.77
C ASN A 99 6.23 15.84 -1.16
N VAL A 100 5.37 15.17 -1.91
CA VAL A 100 4.06 15.71 -2.31
C VAL A 100 3.09 15.48 -1.16
N ARG A 101 2.65 16.55 -0.53
CA ARG A 101 1.86 16.50 0.72
C ARG A 101 0.57 15.70 0.59
N THR A 102 -0.18 15.90 -0.50
CA THR A 102 -1.43 15.18 -0.75
C THR A 102 -1.19 13.67 -0.80
N ALA A 103 -0.15 13.26 -1.51
CA ALA A 103 0.22 11.85 -1.65
C ALA A 103 0.74 11.28 -0.32
N GLN A 104 1.58 12.03 0.39
CA GLN A 104 2.08 11.63 1.70
C GLN A 104 0.95 11.37 2.67
N ARG A 105 -0.03 12.27 2.72
CA ARG A 105 -1.20 12.11 3.60
C ARG A 105 -2.05 10.91 3.22
N ALA A 106 -2.23 10.65 1.93
CA ALA A 106 -2.99 9.49 1.47
C ALA A 106 -2.31 8.19 1.89
N LEU A 107 -0.98 8.11 1.75
CA LEU A 107 -0.21 6.93 2.17
C LEU A 107 -0.24 6.77 3.69
N GLU A 108 -0.10 7.85 4.45
CA GLU A 108 -0.20 7.81 5.92
C GLU A 108 -1.57 7.30 6.37
N ARG A 109 -2.65 7.75 5.70
CA ARG A 109 -4.01 7.31 6.04
C ARG A 109 -4.20 5.82 5.78
N CYS A 110 -3.70 5.33 4.66
CA CYS A 110 -3.74 3.89 4.37
C CYS A 110 -2.99 3.10 5.45
N GLY A 111 -1.81 3.58 5.85
CA GLY A 111 -1.03 2.93 6.89
C GLY A 111 -1.77 2.87 8.22
N LYS A 112 -2.46 3.94 8.59
CA LYS A 112 -3.25 3.98 9.84
C LYS A 112 -4.42 3.01 9.80
N GLU A 113 -5.10 2.89 8.67
CA GLU A 113 -6.19 1.91 8.51
C GLU A 113 -5.67 0.48 8.68
N HIS A 114 -4.54 0.15 8.06
CA HIS A 114 -3.94 -1.17 8.21
C HIS A 114 -3.48 -1.43 9.65
N ALA A 115 -2.88 -0.43 10.29
CA ALA A 115 -2.42 -0.57 11.67
C ALA A 115 -3.58 -0.89 12.64
N ARG A 116 -4.76 -0.34 12.40
CA ARG A 116 -5.95 -0.65 13.22
C ARG A 116 -6.39 -2.09 13.06
N LEU A 117 -6.17 -2.68 11.90
CA LEU A 117 -6.56 -4.06 11.61
C LEU A 117 -5.48 -5.08 12.02
N ALA A 118 -4.30 -4.60 12.40
CA ALA A 118 -3.13 -5.43 12.72
C ALA A 118 -3.08 -5.86 14.19
N VAL A 119 -4.22 -5.95 14.84
CA VAL A 119 -4.32 -6.32 16.26
C VAL A 119 -5.12 -7.59 16.48
#